data_6c3e5af48651fc379963e46d184b6a14
#
_entry.id   6c3e5af48651fc379963e46d184b6a14
#
_cell.length_a   1.000
_cell.length_b   1.000
_cell.length_c   1.000
_cell.angle_alpha   90.00
_cell.angle_beta   90.00
_cell.angle_gamma   90.00
#
_symmetry.space_group_name_H-M   'P 1'
#
loop_
_entity.id
_entity.type
_entity.pdbx_description
1 polymer ?
#
loop_
_entity_poly.entity_id
_entity_poly.type
_entity_poly.pdbx_seq_one_letter_code
_entity_poly.pdbx_strand_id
1 'polypeptide(L)'
;DTIRKLVSTATSLAASKNHSTCNDIHILYILLTEYPIAKTLLTAPIVSLCTEGLTSSLTSMPSTGGAVMFGIKAKELMEVAEQQMLLLKDRRVMLEHVLLAALHTKLLSGNNVPSHDTFLEMLKNLRGTKNVQESATQQNITLGKYTRDLTALARDNKLKVVVGRNAEIRNCITILSRMGKNNPVLI
;
A
#
# COMPACT_ATOMS: atom_id res chain seq x y z
N ASP A 1 -5.99 -11.32 -1.74
CA ASP A 1 -4.98 -12.25 -1.23
C ASP A 1 -3.98 -11.62 -0.24
N THR A 2 -3.52 -10.39 -0.46
CA THR A 2 -2.52 -9.73 0.42
C THR A 2 -3.03 -9.53 1.85
N ILE A 3 -4.28 -9.09 2.03
CA ILE A 3 -4.87 -8.93 3.38
C ILE A 3 -5.07 -10.29 4.07
N ARG A 4 -5.47 -11.32 3.34
CA ARG A 4 -5.56 -12.67 3.92
C ARG A 4 -4.21 -13.17 4.40
N LYS A 5 -3.16 -12.94 3.62
CA LYS A 5 -1.79 -13.28 4.01
C LYS A 5 -1.35 -12.50 5.26
N LEU A 6 -1.63 -11.18 5.30
CA LEU A 6 -1.34 -10.35 6.47
C LEU A 6 -2.01 -10.91 7.73
N VAL A 7 -3.30 -11.19 7.68
CA VAL A 7 -4.07 -11.74 8.81
C VAL A 7 -3.56 -13.12 9.22
N SER A 8 -3.29 -14.00 8.24
CA SER A 8 -2.72 -15.34 8.51
C SER A 8 -1.36 -15.27 9.21
N THR A 9 -0.46 -14.41 8.73
CA THR A 9 0.86 -14.22 9.35
C THR A 9 0.74 -13.61 10.76
N ALA A 10 -0.17 -12.64 10.95
CA ALA A 10 -0.43 -12.06 12.26
C ALA A 10 -1.00 -13.09 13.26
N THR A 11 -1.86 -13.99 12.79
CA THR A 11 -2.37 -15.10 13.61
C THR A 11 -1.25 -16.09 13.97
N SER A 12 -0.36 -16.41 13.04
CA SER A 12 0.81 -17.24 13.29
C SER A 12 1.77 -16.59 14.31
N LEU A 13 1.95 -15.27 14.24
CA LEU A 13 2.72 -14.53 15.23
C LEU A 13 2.07 -14.62 16.63
N ALA A 14 0.75 -14.44 16.73
CA ALA A 14 0.04 -14.57 18.00
C ALA A 14 0.22 -15.99 18.60
N ALA A 15 0.14 -17.04 17.76
CA ALA A 15 0.40 -18.41 18.18
C ALA A 15 1.83 -18.60 18.67
N SER A 16 2.83 -18.10 17.97
CA SER A 16 4.25 -18.20 18.36
C SER A 16 4.57 -17.50 19.68
N LYS A 17 3.79 -16.47 20.03
CA LYS A 17 3.88 -15.73 21.30
C LYS A 17 3.00 -16.31 22.40
N ASN A 18 2.32 -17.45 22.15
CA ASN A 18 1.34 -18.07 23.05
C ASN A 18 0.19 -17.12 23.46
N HIS A 19 -0.20 -16.21 22.60
CA HIS A 19 -1.37 -15.37 22.82
C HIS A 19 -2.64 -16.08 22.35
N SER A 20 -3.71 -16.05 23.13
CA SER A 20 -5.00 -16.67 22.77
C SER A 20 -5.79 -15.86 21.73
N THR A 21 -5.43 -14.60 21.49
CA THR A 21 -6.12 -13.72 20.55
C THR A 21 -5.14 -12.99 19.64
N CYS A 22 -5.46 -12.96 18.34
CA CYS A 22 -4.80 -12.11 17.37
C CYS A 22 -5.50 -10.74 17.39
N ASN A 23 -4.84 -9.72 17.91
CA ASN A 23 -5.35 -8.36 18.02
C ASN A 23 -4.75 -7.43 16.94
N ASP A 24 -5.21 -6.20 16.92
CA ASP A 24 -4.73 -5.09 16.07
C ASP A 24 -3.21 -4.93 16.08
N ILE A 25 -2.58 -5.03 17.27
CA ILE A 25 -1.13 -4.94 17.47
C ILE A 25 -0.37 -5.99 16.65
N HIS A 26 -0.87 -7.24 16.56
CA HIS A 26 -0.24 -8.30 15.77
C HIS A 26 -0.30 -7.98 14.28
N ILE A 27 -1.46 -7.47 13.81
CA ILE A 27 -1.66 -7.10 12.40
C ILE A 27 -0.72 -5.95 12.03
N LEU A 28 -0.65 -4.92 12.87
CA LEU A 28 0.20 -3.75 12.63
C LEU A 28 1.70 -4.11 12.68
N TYR A 29 2.11 -4.95 13.63
CA TYR A 29 3.49 -5.40 13.73
C TYR A 29 3.95 -6.09 12.43
N ILE A 30 3.16 -7.05 11.93
CA ILE A 30 3.46 -7.73 10.66
C ILE A 30 3.42 -6.76 9.48
N LEU A 31 2.45 -5.85 9.45
CA LEU A 31 2.34 -4.84 8.39
C LEU A 31 3.60 -3.95 8.31
N LEU A 32 4.11 -3.52 9.46
CA LEU A 32 5.29 -2.64 9.52
C LEU A 32 6.61 -3.38 9.27
N THR A 33 6.71 -4.66 9.65
CA THR A 33 7.95 -5.44 9.55
C THR A 33 8.11 -6.14 8.21
N GLU A 34 7.07 -6.79 7.71
CA GLU A 34 7.16 -7.66 6.53
C GLU A 34 6.82 -6.94 5.22
N TYR A 35 6.03 -5.86 5.27
CA TYR A 35 5.57 -5.21 4.05
C TYR A 35 6.33 -3.92 3.74
N PRO A 36 7.03 -3.86 2.60
CA PRO A 36 7.85 -2.69 2.24
C PRO A 36 7.04 -1.41 2.03
N ILE A 37 5.73 -1.53 1.78
CA ILE A 37 4.83 -0.38 1.62
C ILE A 37 4.83 0.52 2.86
N ALA A 38 4.88 -0.05 4.05
CA ALA A 38 4.95 0.72 5.30
C ALA A 38 6.18 1.63 5.34
N LYS A 39 7.36 1.10 4.97
CA LYS A 39 8.62 1.86 4.92
C LYS A 39 8.61 2.95 3.84
N THR A 40 7.86 2.74 2.76
CA THR A 40 7.75 3.72 1.68
C THR A 40 6.82 4.86 2.04
N LEU A 41 5.73 4.57 2.75
CA LEU A 41 4.72 5.57 3.12
C LEU A 41 5.05 6.30 4.42
N LEU A 42 5.63 5.62 5.42
CA LEU A 42 5.91 6.18 6.75
C LEU A 42 7.36 6.55 7.00
N THR A 43 8.27 6.34 6.07
CA THR A 43 9.73 6.43 6.24
C THR A 43 10.32 5.42 7.26
N ALA A 44 11.59 5.03 7.06
CA ALA A 44 12.22 3.99 7.88
C ALA A 44 12.33 4.35 9.38
N PRO A 45 12.69 5.58 9.79
CA PRO A 45 12.79 5.93 11.21
C PRO A 45 11.45 5.84 11.95
N ILE A 46 10.36 6.27 11.29
CA ILE A 46 9.01 6.21 11.89
C ILE A 46 8.58 4.75 12.08
N VAL A 47 8.83 3.92 11.07
CA VAL A 47 8.53 2.48 11.14
C VAL A 47 9.30 1.82 12.29
N SER A 48 10.60 2.12 12.48
CA SER A 48 11.39 1.58 13.59
C SER A 48 10.82 1.97 14.95
N LEU A 49 10.48 3.25 15.13
CA LEU A 49 9.89 3.75 16.39
C LEU A 49 8.54 3.07 16.68
N CYS A 50 7.68 2.95 15.69
CA CYS A 50 6.38 2.29 15.83
C CYS A 50 6.54 0.79 16.13
N THR A 51 7.48 0.09 15.47
CA THR A 51 7.72 -1.33 15.73
C THR A 51 8.27 -1.59 17.12
N GLU A 52 9.12 -0.73 17.68
CA GLU A 52 9.60 -0.82 19.06
C GLU A 52 8.45 -0.70 20.07
N GLY A 53 7.56 0.28 19.90
CA GLY A 53 6.36 0.45 20.73
C GLY A 53 5.42 -0.77 20.65
N LEU A 54 5.20 -1.29 19.45
CA LEU A 54 4.37 -2.50 19.24
C LEU A 54 5.04 -3.74 19.85
N THR A 55 6.36 -3.87 19.76
CA THR A 55 7.11 -4.98 20.38
C THR A 55 6.96 -4.96 21.90
N SER A 56 7.10 -3.81 22.52
CA SER A 56 6.88 -3.63 23.97
C SER A 56 5.45 -4.01 24.36
N SER A 57 4.47 -3.60 23.57
CA SER A 57 3.07 -3.96 23.78
C SER A 57 2.81 -5.46 23.62
N LEU A 58 3.42 -6.11 22.61
CA LEU A 58 3.32 -7.54 22.40
C LEU A 58 3.94 -8.35 23.55
N THR A 59 5.07 -7.89 24.11
CA THR A 59 5.72 -8.58 25.23
C THR A 59 4.96 -8.42 26.55
N SER A 60 4.19 -7.35 26.71
CA SER A 60 3.35 -7.13 27.91
C SER A 60 2.01 -7.87 27.87
N MET A 61 1.62 -8.47 26.73
CA MET A 61 0.38 -9.23 26.62
C MET A 61 0.48 -10.55 27.38
N PRO A 62 -0.62 -10.98 28.07
CA PRO A 62 -0.62 -12.24 28.80
C PRO A 62 -0.51 -13.43 27.83
N SER A 63 0.42 -14.36 28.17
CA SER A 63 0.58 -15.62 27.47
C SER A 63 -0.36 -16.65 28.08
N THR A 64 -1.45 -16.95 27.40
CA THR A 64 -2.51 -17.84 27.92
C THR A 64 -2.53 -19.22 27.24
N GLY A 65 -1.84 -19.35 26.11
CA GLY A 65 -1.84 -20.59 25.32
C GLY A 65 -3.20 -20.97 24.75
N GLY A 66 -3.22 -21.90 23.81
CA GLY A 66 -4.46 -22.41 23.20
C GLY A 66 -4.66 -22.00 21.74
N ALA A 67 -5.84 -22.29 21.22
CA ALA A 67 -6.20 -21.90 19.85
C ALA A 67 -6.35 -20.38 19.74
N VAL A 68 -5.67 -19.77 18.75
CA VAL A 68 -5.71 -18.33 18.54
C VAL A 68 -7.04 -17.94 17.91
N MET A 69 -7.78 -17.06 18.57
CA MET A 69 -9.00 -16.48 18.04
C MET A 69 -8.73 -15.09 17.44
N PHE A 70 -9.52 -14.70 16.46
CA PHE A 70 -9.45 -13.35 15.92
C PHE A 70 -10.11 -12.36 16.90
N GLY A 71 -9.33 -11.46 17.47
CA GLY A 71 -9.74 -10.56 18.57
C GLY A 71 -10.70 -9.46 18.11
N ILE A 72 -11.42 -8.89 19.06
CA ILE A 72 -12.38 -7.79 18.82
C ILE A 72 -11.65 -6.57 18.26
N LYS A 73 -10.52 -6.19 18.84
CA LYS A 73 -9.71 -5.04 18.36
C LYS A 73 -9.20 -5.22 16.93
N ALA A 74 -8.87 -6.47 16.54
CA ALA A 74 -8.48 -6.75 15.16
C ALA A 74 -9.66 -6.58 14.20
N LYS A 75 -10.89 -6.96 14.62
CA LYS A 75 -12.12 -6.73 13.84
C LYS A 75 -12.41 -5.24 13.68
N GLU A 76 -12.36 -4.48 14.76
CA GLU A 76 -12.55 -3.02 14.75
C GLU A 76 -11.56 -2.33 13.82
N LEU A 77 -10.29 -2.72 13.85
CA LEU A 77 -9.27 -2.19 12.92
C LEU A 77 -9.64 -2.47 11.46
N MET A 78 -10.12 -3.69 11.16
CA MET A 78 -10.50 -4.06 9.80
C MET A 78 -11.77 -3.35 9.34
N GLU A 79 -12.75 -3.14 10.22
CA GLU A 79 -13.96 -2.36 9.94
C GLU A 79 -13.63 -0.90 9.61
N VAL A 80 -12.71 -0.29 10.38
CA VAL A 80 -12.22 1.06 10.07
C VAL A 80 -11.46 1.07 8.75
N ALA A 81 -10.68 0.03 8.44
CA ALA A 81 -9.98 -0.08 7.16
C ALA A 81 -10.97 -0.18 5.97
N GLU A 82 -12.11 -0.85 6.14
CA GLU A 82 -13.18 -0.87 5.14
C GLU A 82 -13.82 0.53 4.97
N GLN A 83 -14.02 1.28 6.04
CA GLN A 83 -14.49 2.67 5.94
C GLN A 83 -13.49 3.55 5.17
N GLN A 84 -12.18 3.40 5.42
CA GLN A 84 -11.15 4.12 4.66
C GLN A 84 -11.14 3.72 3.18
N MET A 85 -11.36 2.46 2.87
CA MET A 85 -11.53 1.96 1.50
C MET A 85 -12.70 2.66 0.80
N LEU A 86 -13.85 2.76 1.46
CA LEU A 86 -15.03 3.44 0.90
C LEU A 86 -14.80 4.95 0.68
N LEU A 87 -14.10 5.63 1.60
CA LEU A 87 -13.70 7.03 1.46
C LEU A 87 -12.81 7.27 0.23
N LEU A 88 -11.90 6.33 -0.06
CA LEU A 88 -11.04 6.37 -1.23
C LEU A 88 -11.70 5.85 -2.51
N LYS A 89 -12.97 5.39 -2.43
CA LYS A 89 -13.75 4.78 -3.53
C LYS A 89 -13.05 3.57 -4.15
N ASP A 90 -12.32 2.83 -3.33
CA ASP A 90 -11.64 1.60 -3.74
C ASP A 90 -12.60 0.40 -3.63
N ARG A 91 -12.32 -0.66 -4.40
CA ARG A 91 -13.18 -1.87 -4.41
C ARG A 91 -12.75 -2.93 -3.39
N ARG A 92 -11.54 -2.86 -2.88
CA ARG A 92 -10.96 -3.85 -1.97
C ARG A 92 -10.11 -3.17 -0.89
N VAL A 93 -10.11 -3.75 0.29
CA VAL A 93 -9.21 -3.33 1.36
C VAL A 93 -7.77 -3.71 0.99
N MET A 94 -6.86 -2.75 1.07
CA MET A 94 -5.43 -2.91 0.82
C MET A 94 -4.64 -2.51 2.06
N LEU A 95 -3.32 -2.73 2.05
CA LEU A 95 -2.44 -2.46 3.19
C LEU A 95 -2.45 -0.99 3.63
N GLU A 96 -2.57 -0.08 2.68
CA GLU A 96 -2.67 1.36 2.95
C GLU A 96 -3.95 1.74 3.69
N HIS A 97 -5.06 1.03 3.47
CA HIS A 97 -6.30 1.25 4.23
C HIS A 97 -6.13 0.82 5.69
N VAL A 98 -5.38 -0.25 5.93
CA VAL A 98 -5.06 -0.70 7.30
C VAL A 98 -4.14 0.30 7.98
N LEU A 99 -3.17 0.91 7.27
CA LEU A 99 -2.34 1.99 7.80
C LEU A 99 -3.17 3.24 8.13
N LEU A 100 -4.08 3.65 7.22
CA LEU A 100 -5.01 4.76 7.46
C LEU A 100 -5.89 4.49 8.68
N ALA A 101 -6.41 3.27 8.82
CA ALA A 101 -7.20 2.87 9.98
C ALA A 101 -6.39 2.96 11.28
N ALA A 102 -5.14 2.51 11.27
CA ALA A 102 -4.25 2.59 12.43
C ALA A 102 -3.93 4.04 12.84
N LEU A 103 -3.78 4.95 11.88
CA LEU A 103 -3.60 6.39 12.13
C LEU A 103 -4.90 7.02 12.64
N HIS A 104 -6.05 6.67 12.05
CA HIS A 104 -7.36 7.15 12.47
C HIS A 104 -7.69 6.76 13.92
N THR A 105 -7.43 5.51 14.29
CA THR A 105 -7.64 4.99 15.65
C THR A 105 -6.54 5.35 16.63
N LYS A 106 -5.53 6.12 16.21
CA LYS A 106 -4.35 6.52 16.99
C LYS A 106 -3.54 5.35 17.56
N LEU A 107 -3.67 4.17 16.97
CA LEU A 107 -2.82 3.00 17.29
C LEU A 107 -1.36 3.24 16.88
N LEU A 108 -1.16 3.98 15.79
CA LEU A 108 0.12 4.54 15.42
C LEU A 108 0.12 6.02 15.77
N SER A 109 0.81 6.40 16.85
CA SER A 109 0.91 7.77 17.33
C SER A 109 2.32 8.07 17.81
N GLY A 110 2.78 9.30 17.61
CA GLY A 110 4.11 9.74 18.05
C GLY A 110 4.46 11.09 17.42
N ASN A 111 5.47 11.76 17.93
CA ASN A 111 5.85 13.14 17.54
C ASN A 111 6.18 13.29 16.04
N ASN A 112 6.60 12.21 15.38
CA ASN A 112 6.97 12.23 13.95
C ASN A 112 6.02 11.39 13.06
N VAL A 113 4.98 10.80 13.64
CA VAL A 113 3.98 10.03 12.87
C VAL A 113 3.03 11.01 12.19
N PRO A 114 2.81 10.91 10.86
CA PRO A 114 1.91 11.80 10.16
C PRO A 114 0.48 11.64 10.70
N SER A 115 -0.26 12.74 10.72
CA SER A 115 -1.69 12.68 11.04
C SER A 115 -2.45 11.89 9.95
N HIS A 116 -3.62 11.35 10.29
CA HIS A 116 -4.49 10.68 9.33
C HIS A 116 -4.70 11.52 8.06
N ASP A 117 -5.02 12.80 8.20
CA ASP A 117 -5.32 13.68 7.07
C ASP A 117 -4.10 13.95 6.20
N THR A 118 -2.94 14.19 6.81
CA THR A 118 -1.67 14.36 6.10
C THR A 118 -1.31 13.09 5.31
N PHE A 119 -1.50 11.93 5.92
CA PHE A 119 -1.24 10.65 5.28
C PHE A 119 -2.23 10.38 4.12
N LEU A 120 -3.49 10.75 4.29
CA LEU A 120 -4.52 10.65 3.26
C LEU A 120 -4.18 11.53 2.04
N GLU A 121 -3.70 12.76 2.26
CA GLU A 121 -3.23 13.65 1.20
C GLU A 121 -2.00 13.08 0.48
N MET A 122 -1.03 12.55 1.22
CA MET A 122 0.13 11.88 0.65
C MET A 122 -0.28 10.71 -0.25
N LEU A 123 -1.23 9.88 0.19
CA LEU A 123 -1.75 8.77 -0.61
C LEU A 123 -2.46 9.26 -1.87
N LYS A 124 -3.30 10.29 -1.78
CA LYS A 124 -3.97 10.89 -2.94
C LYS A 124 -2.96 11.44 -3.95
N ASN A 125 -1.91 12.11 -3.49
CA ASN A 125 -0.85 12.63 -4.35
C ASN A 125 -0.05 11.51 -5.03
N LEU A 126 0.25 10.43 -4.32
CA LEU A 126 0.97 9.26 -4.87
C LEU A 126 0.14 8.48 -5.89
N ARG A 127 -1.17 8.36 -5.65
CA ARG A 127 -2.09 7.63 -6.52
C ARG A 127 -2.54 8.44 -7.75
N GLY A 128 -2.53 9.77 -7.67
CA GLY A 128 -3.18 10.64 -8.63
C GLY A 128 -4.71 10.41 -8.64
N THR A 129 -5.33 10.48 -9.81
CA THR A 129 -6.80 10.30 -9.98
C THR A 129 -7.24 8.83 -10.10
N LYS A 130 -6.33 7.86 -9.91
CA LYS A 130 -6.62 6.44 -10.13
C LYS A 130 -7.17 5.79 -8.86
N ASN A 131 -8.41 5.31 -8.90
CA ASN A 131 -8.96 4.40 -7.90
C ASN A 131 -8.29 3.03 -8.04
N VAL A 132 -7.97 2.40 -6.93
CA VAL A 132 -7.35 1.06 -6.93
C VAL A 132 -8.40 0.02 -7.31
N GLN A 133 -8.36 -0.45 -8.53
CA GLN A 133 -9.19 -1.59 -8.94
C GLN A 133 -8.53 -2.92 -8.60
N GLU A 134 -7.21 -3.02 -8.63
CA GLU A 134 -6.40 -4.16 -8.18
C GLU A 134 -4.94 -3.72 -7.97
N SER A 135 -4.36 -4.01 -6.81
CA SER A 135 -2.91 -3.99 -6.49
C SER A 135 -2.05 -2.81 -7.01
N ALA A 136 -2.68 -1.71 -7.46
CA ALA A 136 -1.98 -0.65 -8.20
C ALA A 136 -0.93 0.08 -7.37
N THR A 137 -1.15 0.23 -6.05
CA THR A 137 -0.23 1.01 -5.20
C THR A 137 1.11 0.28 -5.01
N GLN A 138 1.09 -1.04 -4.80
CA GLN A 138 2.31 -1.83 -4.65
C GLN A 138 3.11 -1.94 -5.95
N GLN A 139 2.41 -2.10 -7.09
CA GLN A 139 3.02 -2.10 -8.42
C GLN A 139 3.56 -0.71 -8.81
N ASN A 140 2.84 0.37 -8.49
CA ASN A 140 3.26 1.72 -8.82
C ASN A 140 4.50 2.17 -8.05
N ILE A 141 4.66 1.79 -6.77
CA ILE A 141 5.86 2.12 -5.98
C ILE A 141 7.09 1.42 -6.55
N THR A 142 6.98 0.15 -6.92
CA THR A 142 8.09 -0.61 -7.52
C THR A 142 8.38 -0.11 -8.93
N LEU A 143 7.34 0.10 -9.75
CA LEU A 143 7.48 0.64 -11.09
C LEU A 143 8.07 2.06 -11.06
N GLY A 144 7.63 2.94 -10.18
CA GLY A 144 8.12 4.30 -10.08
C GLY A 144 9.63 4.42 -9.76
N LYS A 145 10.22 3.39 -9.13
CA LYS A 145 11.67 3.33 -8.89
C LYS A 145 12.49 2.97 -10.12
N TYR A 146 11.94 2.17 -11.03
CA TYR A 146 12.67 1.58 -12.15
C TYR A 146 12.14 1.99 -13.52
N THR A 147 11.04 2.73 -13.59
CA THR A 147 10.40 3.15 -14.84
C THR A 147 10.22 4.66 -14.90
N ARG A 148 10.07 5.16 -16.14
CA ARG A 148 9.69 6.55 -16.40
C ARG A 148 8.37 6.57 -17.13
N ASP A 149 7.42 7.37 -16.66
CA ASP A 149 6.16 7.60 -17.38
C ASP A 149 6.42 8.53 -18.58
N LEU A 150 6.61 7.92 -19.75
CA LEU A 150 6.85 8.66 -20.99
C LEU A 150 5.64 9.49 -21.41
N THR A 151 4.42 9.06 -21.05
CA THR A 151 3.20 9.80 -21.37
C THR A 151 3.13 11.10 -20.56
N ALA A 152 3.49 11.07 -19.27
CA ALA A 152 3.58 12.26 -18.45
C ALA A 152 4.68 13.20 -18.96
N LEU A 153 5.85 12.67 -19.29
CA LEU A 153 6.96 13.46 -19.87
C LEU A 153 6.57 14.11 -21.21
N ALA A 154 5.77 13.43 -22.03
CA ALA A 154 5.26 13.98 -23.28
C ALA A 154 4.28 15.15 -23.04
N ARG A 155 3.35 15.00 -22.08
CA ARG A 155 2.41 16.07 -21.70
C ARG A 155 3.12 17.32 -21.15
N ASP A 156 4.21 17.09 -20.41
CA ASP A 156 5.04 18.16 -19.83
C ASP A 156 6.06 18.75 -20.82
N ASN A 157 6.04 18.32 -22.10
CA ASN A 157 7.03 18.70 -23.13
C ASN A 157 8.49 18.46 -22.72
N LYS A 158 8.74 17.45 -21.88
CA LYS A 158 10.09 17.07 -21.41
C LYS A 158 10.79 16.04 -22.29
N LEU A 159 10.11 15.53 -23.32
CA LEU A 159 10.71 14.62 -24.30
C LEU A 159 11.49 15.41 -25.36
N LYS A 160 12.59 14.82 -25.83
CA LYS A 160 13.35 15.39 -26.95
C LYS A 160 12.51 15.43 -28.20
N VAL A 161 12.54 16.55 -28.93
CA VAL A 161 11.86 16.68 -30.21
C VAL A 161 12.53 15.78 -31.25
N VAL A 162 11.73 14.97 -31.95
CA VAL A 162 12.18 14.10 -33.04
C VAL A 162 11.99 14.87 -34.35
N VAL A 163 13.07 15.03 -35.09
CA VAL A 163 13.09 15.72 -36.40
C VAL A 163 13.39 14.72 -37.50
N GLY A 164 12.70 14.84 -38.62
CA GLY A 164 12.98 14.05 -39.84
C GLY A 164 12.39 12.63 -39.87
N ARG A 165 11.58 12.20 -38.90
CA ARG A 165 10.95 10.86 -38.84
C ARG A 165 9.42 10.87 -39.03
N ASN A 166 8.93 11.80 -39.83
CA ASN A 166 7.48 11.99 -39.99
C ASN A 166 6.75 10.79 -40.63
N ALA A 167 7.40 10.07 -41.53
CA ALA A 167 6.81 8.91 -42.20
C ALA A 167 6.66 7.73 -41.21
N GLU A 168 7.70 7.45 -40.43
CA GLU A 168 7.73 6.39 -39.42
C GLU A 168 6.73 6.66 -38.30
N ILE A 169 6.64 7.92 -37.84
CA ILE A 169 5.66 8.33 -36.82
C ILE A 169 4.24 8.12 -37.33
N ARG A 170 3.91 8.53 -38.57
CA ARG A 170 2.59 8.29 -39.18
C ARG A 170 2.27 6.81 -39.30
N ASN A 171 3.21 6.00 -39.73
CA ASN A 171 3.05 4.56 -39.79
C ASN A 171 2.75 3.93 -38.43
N CYS A 172 3.51 4.32 -37.41
CA CYS A 172 3.26 3.88 -36.01
C CYS A 172 1.84 4.26 -35.53
N ILE A 173 1.42 5.51 -35.74
CA ILE A 173 0.08 5.99 -35.38
C ILE A 173 -0.99 5.18 -36.12
N THR A 174 -0.81 4.95 -37.43
CA THR A 174 -1.74 4.16 -38.22
C THR A 174 -1.87 2.72 -37.73
N ILE A 175 -0.76 2.09 -37.33
CA ILE A 175 -0.77 0.72 -36.77
C ILE A 175 -1.44 0.72 -35.39
N LEU A 176 -1.12 1.65 -34.51
CA LEU A 176 -1.72 1.78 -33.18
C LEU A 176 -3.23 2.04 -33.23
N SER A 177 -3.73 2.69 -34.29
CA SER A 177 -5.16 3.00 -34.46
C SER A 177 -5.99 1.81 -34.99
N ARG A 178 -5.39 0.67 -35.32
CA ARG A 178 -6.11 -0.52 -35.77
C ARG A 178 -6.88 -1.20 -34.65
N MET A 179 -8.02 -1.78 -34.94
CA MET A 179 -8.80 -2.57 -33.97
C MET A 179 -8.14 -3.90 -33.57
N GLY A 180 -7.20 -4.40 -34.35
CA GLY A 180 -6.42 -5.61 -34.08
C GLY A 180 -5.06 -5.55 -34.76
N LYS A 181 -4.08 -6.35 -34.27
CA LYS A 181 -2.68 -6.34 -34.73
C LYS A 181 -2.07 -4.93 -34.70
N ASN A 182 -2.28 -4.25 -33.56
CA ASN A 182 -1.94 -2.86 -33.36
C ASN A 182 -0.58 -2.64 -32.68
N ASN A 183 0.31 -3.62 -32.71
CA ASN A 183 1.65 -3.53 -32.13
C ASN A 183 2.68 -3.16 -33.21
N PRO A 184 3.15 -1.89 -33.27
CA PRO A 184 4.25 -1.52 -34.18
C PRO A 184 5.58 -2.05 -33.65
N VAL A 185 6.40 -2.58 -34.55
CA VAL A 185 7.80 -2.98 -34.27
C VAL A 185 8.71 -1.97 -34.94
N LEU A 186 9.63 -1.38 -34.17
CA LEU A 186 10.65 -0.47 -34.65
C LEU A 186 11.96 -1.27 -34.76
N ILE A 187 12.57 -1.27 -35.93
CA ILE A 187 13.81 -1.99 -36.27
C ILE A 187 14.88 -0.95 -36.60
#